data_546af5ff88f62cd5963b1e7825994e41
#
_entry.id   546af5ff88f62cd5963b1e7825994e41
#
_cell.length_a   1.000
_cell.length_b   1.000
_cell.length_c   1.000
_cell.angle_alpha   90.00
_cell.angle_beta   90.00
_cell.angle_gamma   90.00
#
_symmetry.space_group_name_H-M   'P 1'
#
loop_
_entity.id
_entity.type
_entity.pdbx_description
1 polymer ?
#
loop_
_entity_poly.entity_id
_entity_poly.type
_entity_poly.pdbx_seq_one_letter_code
_entity_poly.pdbx_strand_id
1 'polypeptide(L)'
;MEFIKEAVDKKIVQKQDIGINPYLIENNFNQIEKITKFFQTQTPVLLVNGFMGTGKVLIVNQALSFLEDDVITLKYNCFETTILDDILLEFFDNFKKLTAQGIIQIPKARTENFTQKINAYFESIEKPIVIVINSFEQITKDNKQEILDFINHLAKSGKVKFVLIARKFDYNDFTTDFERVAISALDKGIFEKYLKSEDFKQIGPLSDELYKYSRGYYFYTTLSIKIMQIRKLNLMEFLSGYTKSFLSFNDFILREALSLVDPVSGHLVRFLTIMRHPVNVKLLQTLHLYDADKIAFLVDNMVLTREGAMIYLQDYYKEISENSIADNIAIKIHKSCVELYNTQLPLKPLERDLLISRQTMRSEIEYHSLFIPKKPVLPQKPMPEIQFIEQKVTPEIPHTKQEKDEQIKKISFVFDSEANEMAIMNKIADSINNFVDISDKNTKTFEEIKNMSLVNLLNLAKKEEQKFNYKKVIMILQKALTLNTDDDFYTFLPTLYTKLGKNFNKLSDWFNSLKYYELAEEFYVSTGDIQKINECKYEIANIYYITFKREKAKAILKEIVEDNISQNLKIKAKLLLASITGESIKEILPDRIEGIEKNVLAELYFK
;
A
#
# COMPACT_ATOMS: atom_id res chain seq x y z
N MET A 1 -40.64 -9.58 -7.81
CA MET A 1 -39.84 -8.41 -7.37
C MET A 1 -40.14 -8.00 -5.92
N GLU A 2 -41.38 -7.91 -5.52
CA GLU A 2 -41.78 -7.66 -4.13
C GLU A 2 -41.27 -8.75 -3.15
N PHE A 3 -41.26 -10.01 -3.55
CA PHE A 3 -40.79 -11.13 -2.72
C PHE A 3 -39.32 -11.05 -2.31
N ILE A 4 -38.45 -10.56 -3.19
CA ILE A 4 -37.01 -10.36 -2.87
C ILE A 4 -36.87 -9.14 -1.96
N LYS A 5 -37.64 -8.09 -2.19
CA LYS A 5 -37.68 -6.89 -1.35
C LYS A 5 -38.15 -7.23 0.06
N GLU A 6 -39.20 -8.03 0.17
CA GLU A 6 -39.77 -8.49 1.45
C GLU A 6 -38.83 -9.48 2.18
N ALA A 7 -38.12 -10.34 1.46
CA ALA A 7 -37.10 -11.24 2.02
C ALA A 7 -35.85 -10.46 2.47
N VAL A 8 -35.44 -9.46 1.68
CA VAL A 8 -34.33 -8.54 2.02
C VAL A 8 -34.70 -7.69 3.23
N ASP A 9 -35.89 -7.10 3.25
CA ASP A 9 -36.38 -6.29 4.38
C ASP A 9 -36.55 -7.13 5.65
N LYS A 10 -37.06 -8.36 5.57
CA LYS A 10 -37.17 -9.28 6.71
C LYS A 10 -35.83 -9.80 7.19
N LYS A 11 -34.88 -10.16 6.30
CA LYS A 11 -33.55 -10.63 6.69
C LYS A 11 -32.65 -9.48 7.18
N ILE A 12 -32.80 -8.25 6.69
CA ILE A 12 -32.10 -7.07 7.21
C ILE A 12 -32.51 -6.79 8.66
N VAL A 13 -33.80 -6.95 8.99
CA VAL A 13 -34.32 -6.73 10.36
C VAL A 13 -33.91 -7.87 11.31
N GLN A 14 -33.76 -9.11 10.82
CA GLN A 14 -33.45 -10.27 11.66
C GLN A 14 -31.94 -10.57 11.84
N LYS A 15 -31.06 -10.08 10.92
CA LYS A 15 -29.59 -10.29 11.01
C LYS A 15 -28.85 -8.97 11.29
N GLN A 16 -29.21 -8.28 12.37
CA GLN A 16 -28.42 -7.15 12.89
C GLN A 16 -27.00 -7.53 13.36
N ASP A 17 -26.64 -8.83 13.31
CA ASP A 17 -25.37 -9.36 13.84
C ASP A 17 -24.21 -9.45 12.83
N ILE A 18 -24.36 -8.99 11.57
CA ILE A 18 -23.28 -9.14 10.56
C ILE A 18 -22.21 -8.04 10.67
N GLY A 19 -22.32 -7.10 11.60
CA GLY A 19 -21.30 -6.08 11.83
C GLY A 19 -21.13 -5.06 10.68
N ILE A 20 -22.01 -5.09 9.66
CA ILE A 20 -21.97 -4.15 8.53
C ILE A 20 -22.84 -2.95 8.86
N ASN A 21 -22.28 -1.76 8.67
CA ASN A 21 -22.96 -0.51 8.94
C ASN A 21 -24.24 -0.37 8.08
N PRO A 22 -25.43 -0.15 8.68
CA PRO A 22 -26.70 -0.07 7.95
C PRO A 22 -26.73 1.06 6.91
N TYR A 23 -26.03 2.16 7.15
CA TYR A 23 -25.97 3.28 6.20
C TYR A 23 -25.17 2.96 4.93
N LEU A 24 -24.16 2.07 5.03
CA LEU A 24 -23.47 1.56 3.84
C LEU A 24 -24.41 0.69 3.01
N ILE A 25 -25.26 -0.12 3.66
CA ILE A 25 -26.28 -0.95 3.01
C ILE A 25 -27.34 -0.07 2.36
N GLU A 26 -27.90 0.91 3.09
CA GLU A 26 -28.90 1.86 2.58
C GLU A 26 -28.38 2.57 1.32
N ASN A 27 -27.14 3.05 1.35
CA ASN A 27 -26.51 3.75 0.22
C ASN A 27 -26.34 2.89 -1.02
N ASN A 28 -26.09 1.60 -0.84
CA ASN A 28 -25.78 0.68 -1.93
C ASN A 28 -26.85 -0.40 -2.15
N PHE A 29 -28.09 -0.12 -1.75
CA PHE A 29 -29.19 -1.08 -1.86
C PHE A 29 -29.38 -1.62 -3.29
N ASN A 30 -29.38 -0.73 -4.28
CA ASN A 30 -29.51 -1.11 -5.69
C ASN A 30 -28.34 -1.97 -6.18
N GLN A 31 -27.14 -1.72 -5.67
CA GLN A 31 -25.92 -2.50 -6.00
C GLN A 31 -26.00 -3.89 -5.40
N ILE A 32 -26.46 -3.99 -4.15
CA ILE A 32 -26.67 -5.29 -3.47
C ILE A 32 -27.72 -6.10 -4.26
N GLU A 33 -28.82 -5.47 -4.67
CA GLU A 33 -29.86 -6.12 -5.47
C GLU A 33 -29.30 -6.62 -6.82
N LYS A 34 -28.48 -5.82 -7.51
CA LYS A 34 -27.83 -6.22 -8.77
C LYS A 34 -26.88 -7.41 -8.56
N ILE A 35 -26.06 -7.37 -7.51
CA ILE A 35 -25.16 -8.49 -7.18
C ILE A 35 -25.95 -9.75 -6.87
N THR A 36 -27.04 -9.65 -6.11
CA THR A 36 -27.89 -10.80 -5.79
C THR A 36 -28.57 -11.35 -7.06
N LYS A 37 -29.09 -10.49 -7.95
CA LYS A 37 -29.68 -10.91 -9.23
C LYS A 37 -28.67 -11.58 -10.16
N PHE A 38 -27.40 -11.14 -10.17
CA PHE A 38 -26.35 -11.76 -10.97
C PHE A 38 -26.27 -13.27 -10.73
N PHE A 39 -26.47 -13.75 -9.51
CA PHE A 39 -26.42 -15.18 -9.22
C PHE A 39 -27.54 -15.99 -9.90
N GLN A 40 -28.56 -15.33 -10.39
CA GLN A 40 -29.69 -15.94 -11.13
C GLN A 40 -29.52 -15.85 -12.66
N THR A 41 -28.54 -15.07 -13.16
CA THR A 41 -28.27 -14.93 -14.60
C THR A 41 -27.40 -16.08 -15.13
N GLN A 42 -27.22 -16.13 -16.45
CA GLN A 42 -26.28 -17.08 -17.09
C GLN A 42 -24.85 -16.51 -17.14
N THR A 43 -24.67 -15.23 -16.91
CA THR A 43 -23.37 -14.56 -16.94
C THR A 43 -22.46 -15.13 -15.86
N PRO A 44 -21.25 -15.60 -16.20
CA PRO A 44 -20.38 -16.29 -15.23
C PRO A 44 -19.52 -15.35 -14.38
N VAL A 45 -19.27 -14.11 -14.80
CA VAL A 45 -18.35 -13.18 -14.14
C VAL A 45 -19.04 -11.87 -13.80
N LEU A 46 -18.87 -11.42 -12.56
CA LEU A 46 -19.28 -10.10 -12.08
C LEU A 46 -18.04 -9.28 -11.72
N LEU A 47 -17.89 -8.12 -12.32
CA LEU A 47 -16.85 -7.15 -12.01
C LEU A 47 -17.41 -6.07 -11.08
N VAL A 48 -16.89 -6.04 -9.85
CA VAL A 48 -17.27 -5.04 -8.84
C VAL A 48 -16.14 -4.03 -8.70
N ASN A 49 -16.37 -2.82 -9.16
CA ASN A 49 -15.38 -1.75 -9.10
C ASN A 49 -15.83 -0.58 -8.21
N GLY A 50 -14.90 0.29 -7.86
CA GLY A 50 -15.14 1.48 -7.05
C GLY A 50 -13.85 1.96 -6.41
N PHE A 51 -13.84 3.22 -6.03
CA PHE A 51 -12.67 3.81 -5.38
C PHE A 51 -12.27 3.06 -4.11
N MET A 52 -11.02 3.22 -3.74
CA MET A 52 -10.49 2.71 -2.48
C MET A 52 -11.30 3.31 -1.30
N GLY A 53 -11.73 2.47 -0.36
CA GLY A 53 -12.50 2.93 0.80
C GLY A 53 -14.02 3.04 0.63
N THR A 54 -14.59 2.69 -0.53
CA THR A 54 -16.05 2.73 -0.74
C THR A 54 -16.82 1.57 -0.10
N GLY A 55 -16.15 0.56 0.45
CA GLY A 55 -16.80 -0.59 1.10
C GLY A 55 -17.17 -1.74 0.16
N LYS A 56 -16.53 -1.87 -1.01
CA LYS A 56 -16.83 -2.90 -2.02
C LYS A 56 -16.96 -4.32 -1.45
N VAL A 57 -15.97 -4.76 -0.67
CA VAL A 57 -15.96 -6.11 -0.07
C VAL A 57 -17.12 -6.30 0.90
N LEU A 58 -17.45 -5.28 1.68
CA LEU A 58 -18.58 -5.33 2.62
C LEU A 58 -19.90 -5.49 1.88
N ILE A 59 -20.10 -4.74 0.79
CA ILE A 59 -21.30 -4.81 -0.05
C ILE A 59 -21.44 -6.17 -0.73
N VAL A 60 -20.34 -6.72 -1.26
CA VAL A 60 -20.35 -8.08 -1.84
C VAL A 60 -20.64 -9.13 -0.76
N ASN A 61 -20.01 -9.04 0.42
CA ASN A 61 -20.30 -9.95 1.53
C ASN A 61 -21.75 -9.88 1.99
N GLN A 62 -22.34 -8.67 2.01
CA GLN A 62 -23.77 -8.50 2.31
C GLN A 62 -24.65 -9.19 1.27
N ALA A 63 -24.38 -9.03 -0.01
CA ALA A 63 -25.15 -9.71 -1.05
C ALA A 63 -25.00 -11.25 -0.96
N LEU A 64 -23.81 -11.76 -0.66
CA LEU A 64 -23.56 -13.19 -0.48
C LEU A 64 -24.26 -13.76 0.76
N SER A 65 -24.41 -12.98 1.84
CA SER A 65 -25.09 -13.46 3.05
C SER A 65 -26.55 -13.84 2.84
N PHE A 66 -27.17 -13.35 1.76
CA PHE A 66 -28.51 -13.78 1.37
C PHE A 66 -28.55 -15.16 0.69
N LEU A 67 -27.38 -15.67 0.27
CA LEU A 67 -27.22 -16.91 -0.51
C LEU A 67 -26.51 -18.01 0.28
N GLU A 68 -26.12 -17.77 1.54
CA GLU A 68 -25.25 -18.67 2.35
C GLU A 68 -25.68 -20.13 2.36
N ASP A 69 -26.99 -20.42 2.37
CA ASP A 69 -27.52 -21.78 2.41
C ASP A 69 -27.54 -22.47 1.04
N ASP A 70 -27.49 -21.69 -0.05
CA ASP A 70 -27.71 -22.16 -1.42
C ASP A 70 -26.42 -22.35 -2.22
N VAL A 71 -25.32 -21.71 -1.81
CA VAL A 71 -24.05 -21.70 -2.55
C VAL A 71 -22.87 -22.01 -1.66
N ILE A 72 -21.79 -22.51 -2.26
CA ILE A 72 -20.47 -22.60 -1.62
C ILE A 72 -19.66 -21.37 -2.01
N THR A 73 -19.24 -20.57 -1.03
CA THR A 73 -18.43 -19.39 -1.28
C THR A 73 -16.97 -19.66 -0.97
N LEU A 74 -16.10 -19.49 -1.98
CA LEU A 74 -14.65 -19.47 -1.85
C LEU A 74 -14.17 -18.04 -1.99
N LYS A 75 -13.28 -17.60 -1.09
CA LYS A 75 -12.75 -16.22 -1.11
C LYS A 75 -11.23 -16.25 -1.21
N TYR A 76 -10.69 -15.30 -1.95
CA TYR A 76 -9.25 -15.06 -2.02
C TYR A 76 -8.98 -13.56 -2.08
N ASN A 77 -7.98 -13.10 -1.33
CA ASN A 77 -7.51 -11.73 -1.36
C ASN A 77 -6.15 -11.66 -2.07
N CYS A 78 -6.07 -10.95 -3.19
CA CYS A 78 -4.86 -10.86 -3.99
C CYS A 78 -3.84 -9.90 -3.37
N PHE A 79 -2.59 -10.24 -3.55
CA PHE A 79 -1.41 -9.47 -3.21
C PHE A 79 -0.52 -9.36 -4.46
N GLU A 80 0.43 -8.44 -4.45
CA GLU A 80 1.36 -8.22 -5.56
C GLU A 80 2.07 -9.50 -6.03
N THR A 81 2.30 -10.42 -5.10
CA THR A 81 3.00 -11.69 -5.35
C THR A 81 2.10 -12.87 -5.69
N THR A 82 0.77 -12.65 -5.76
CA THR A 82 -0.20 -13.71 -6.01
C THR A 82 0.04 -14.39 -7.36
N ILE A 83 0.16 -15.72 -7.32
CA ILE A 83 0.15 -16.61 -8.48
C ILE A 83 -1.03 -17.57 -8.39
N LEU A 84 -1.37 -18.26 -9.47
CA LEU A 84 -2.50 -19.20 -9.51
C LEU A 84 -2.40 -20.28 -8.43
N ASP A 85 -1.21 -20.83 -8.20
CA ASP A 85 -0.98 -21.86 -7.18
C ASP A 85 -1.36 -21.42 -5.76
N ASP A 86 -1.19 -20.13 -5.42
CA ASP A 86 -1.58 -19.60 -4.11
C ASP A 86 -3.11 -19.61 -3.95
N ILE A 87 -3.83 -19.20 -4.99
CA ILE A 87 -5.30 -19.23 -5.04
C ILE A 87 -5.81 -20.67 -4.90
N LEU A 88 -5.21 -21.61 -5.64
CA LEU A 88 -5.60 -23.01 -5.61
C LEU A 88 -5.31 -23.67 -4.24
N LEU A 89 -4.24 -23.27 -3.56
CA LEU A 89 -3.94 -23.74 -2.19
C LEU A 89 -5.00 -23.31 -1.19
N GLU A 90 -5.43 -22.05 -1.25
CA GLU A 90 -6.51 -21.53 -0.40
C GLU A 90 -7.82 -22.28 -0.66
N PHE A 91 -8.17 -22.50 -1.92
CA PHE A 91 -9.37 -23.27 -2.28
C PHE A 91 -9.28 -24.72 -1.80
N PHE A 92 -8.11 -25.33 -1.90
CA PHE A 92 -7.89 -26.70 -1.42
C PHE A 92 -8.06 -26.80 0.09
N ASP A 93 -7.54 -25.86 0.85
CA ASP A 93 -7.73 -25.80 2.30
C ASP A 93 -9.21 -25.60 2.67
N ASN A 94 -9.90 -24.69 1.98
CA ASN A 94 -11.33 -24.46 2.16
C ASN A 94 -12.16 -25.71 1.85
N PHE A 95 -11.90 -26.42 0.76
CA PHE A 95 -12.57 -27.69 0.44
C PHE A 95 -12.36 -28.75 1.51
N LYS A 96 -11.16 -28.85 2.07
CA LYS A 96 -10.91 -29.78 3.19
C LYS A 96 -11.69 -29.41 4.44
N LYS A 97 -11.76 -28.13 4.79
CA LYS A 97 -12.57 -27.65 5.91
C LYS A 97 -14.05 -27.98 5.72
N LEU A 98 -14.60 -27.71 4.53
CA LEU A 98 -15.99 -28.03 4.18
C LEU A 98 -16.26 -29.55 4.24
N THR A 99 -15.30 -30.36 3.81
CA THR A 99 -15.40 -31.83 3.91
C THR A 99 -15.38 -32.29 5.37
N ALA A 100 -14.49 -31.74 6.18
CA ALA A 100 -14.42 -32.07 7.62
C ALA A 100 -15.72 -31.68 8.36
N GLN A 101 -16.42 -30.66 7.89
CA GLN A 101 -17.74 -30.23 8.39
C GLN A 101 -18.90 -31.04 7.80
N GLY A 102 -18.64 -31.98 6.87
CA GLY A 102 -19.67 -32.79 6.23
C GLY A 102 -20.53 -32.04 5.19
N ILE A 103 -20.10 -30.83 4.78
CA ILE A 103 -20.86 -29.98 3.84
C ILE A 103 -20.70 -30.49 2.39
N ILE A 104 -19.52 -31.00 2.05
CA ILE A 104 -19.19 -31.57 0.75
C ILE A 104 -18.48 -32.92 0.89
N GLN A 105 -18.54 -33.74 -0.15
CA GLN A 105 -17.74 -34.95 -0.29
C GLN A 105 -16.71 -34.76 -1.39
N ILE A 106 -15.44 -34.91 -1.06
CA ILE A 106 -14.36 -34.79 -2.02
C ILE A 106 -13.96 -36.18 -2.53
N PRO A 107 -13.87 -36.38 -3.85
CA PRO A 107 -13.41 -37.63 -4.40
C PRO A 107 -11.94 -37.89 -4.04
N LYS A 108 -11.58 -39.15 -3.81
CA LYS A 108 -10.19 -39.56 -3.68
C LYS A 108 -9.52 -39.43 -5.05
N ALA A 109 -9.00 -38.26 -5.35
CA ALA A 109 -8.29 -38.04 -6.61
C ALA A 109 -7.00 -38.89 -6.66
N ARG A 110 -6.85 -39.68 -7.74
CA ARG A 110 -5.68 -40.54 -7.98
C ARG A 110 -4.51 -39.82 -8.67
N THR A 111 -4.66 -38.52 -8.94
CA THR A 111 -3.64 -37.73 -9.63
C THR A 111 -2.72 -37.01 -8.64
N GLU A 112 -1.44 -36.90 -8.98
CA GLU A 112 -0.46 -36.11 -8.23
C GLU A 112 -0.51 -34.61 -8.58
N ASN A 113 -1.04 -34.29 -9.77
CA ASN A 113 -1.16 -32.91 -10.24
C ASN A 113 -2.19 -32.14 -9.39
N PHE A 114 -1.75 -31.06 -8.78
CA PHE A 114 -2.54 -30.27 -7.84
C PHE A 114 -3.73 -29.57 -8.51
N THR A 115 -3.52 -28.97 -9.68
CA THR A 115 -4.56 -28.30 -10.47
C THR A 115 -5.64 -29.29 -10.91
N GLN A 116 -5.26 -30.50 -11.34
CA GLN A 116 -6.22 -31.55 -11.70
C GLN A 116 -7.06 -32.02 -10.50
N LYS A 117 -6.46 -32.10 -9.29
CA LYS A 117 -7.21 -32.38 -8.05
C LYS A 117 -8.27 -31.35 -7.78
N ILE A 118 -7.89 -30.08 -7.88
CA ILE A 118 -8.82 -28.97 -7.64
C ILE A 118 -9.95 -28.97 -8.66
N ASN A 119 -9.66 -29.17 -9.94
CA ASN A 119 -10.69 -29.28 -10.98
C ASN A 119 -11.65 -30.44 -10.72
N ALA A 120 -11.15 -31.61 -10.30
CA ALA A 120 -12.01 -32.74 -9.92
C ALA A 120 -12.92 -32.42 -8.72
N TYR A 121 -12.47 -31.58 -7.81
CA TYR A 121 -13.31 -31.11 -6.70
C TYR A 121 -14.43 -30.19 -7.21
N PHE A 122 -14.14 -29.24 -8.07
CA PHE A 122 -15.16 -28.40 -8.70
C PHE A 122 -16.21 -29.22 -9.47
N GLU A 123 -15.79 -30.25 -10.16
CA GLU A 123 -16.69 -31.14 -10.91
C GLU A 123 -17.60 -31.99 -10.00
N SER A 124 -17.08 -32.44 -8.85
CA SER A 124 -17.79 -33.33 -7.91
C SER A 124 -18.81 -32.63 -7.02
N ILE A 125 -18.70 -31.33 -6.86
CA ILE A 125 -19.60 -30.55 -6.01
C ILE A 125 -20.90 -30.28 -6.76
N GLU A 126 -22.04 -30.65 -6.17
CA GLU A 126 -23.36 -30.46 -6.76
C GLU A 126 -23.88 -29.02 -6.57
N LYS A 127 -23.56 -28.41 -5.40
CA LYS A 127 -23.98 -27.03 -5.10
C LYS A 127 -23.26 -26.02 -6.01
N PRO A 128 -23.94 -24.94 -6.42
CA PRO A 128 -23.28 -23.83 -7.11
C PRO A 128 -22.13 -23.26 -6.28
N ILE A 129 -21.05 -22.89 -6.94
CA ILE A 129 -19.87 -22.32 -6.30
C ILE A 129 -19.73 -20.86 -6.73
N VAL A 130 -19.51 -19.99 -5.75
CA VAL A 130 -19.17 -18.59 -5.97
C VAL A 130 -17.73 -18.36 -5.51
N ILE A 131 -16.91 -17.88 -6.43
CA ILE A 131 -15.52 -17.51 -6.15
C ILE A 131 -15.41 -16.00 -6.10
N VAL A 132 -14.99 -15.46 -4.96
CA VAL A 132 -14.75 -14.05 -4.76
C VAL A 132 -13.25 -13.79 -4.73
N ILE A 133 -12.75 -13.02 -5.70
CA ILE A 133 -11.35 -12.61 -5.75
C ILE A 133 -11.31 -11.11 -5.52
N ASN A 134 -10.76 -10.72 -4.38
CA ASN A 134 -10.61 -9.33 -3.97
C ASN A 134 -9.23 -8.77 -4.35
N SER A 135 -9.14 -7.45 -4.50
CA SER A 135 -7.91 -6.73 -4.86
C SER A 135 -7.27 -7.26 -6.16
N PHE A 136 -8.11 -7.59 -7.15
CA PHE A 136 -7.68 -8.19 -8.42
C PHE A 136 -6.66 -7.33 -9.18
N GLU A 137 -6.68 -6.01 -8.98
CA GLU A 137 -5.70 -5.08 -9.54
C GLU A 137 -4.28 -5.23 -8.97
N GLN A 138 -4.11 -5.94 -7.85
CA GLN A 138 -2.80 -6.18 -7.25
C GLN A 138 -1.97 -7.20 -8.02
N ILE A 139 -2.63 -8.06 -8.81
CA ILE A 139 -1.95 -9.12 -9.56
C ILE A 139 -1.07 -8.51 -10.65
N THR A 140 0.21 -8.87 -10.66
CA THR A 140 1.15 -8.43 -11.69
C THR A 140 0.75 -8.92 -13.07
N LYS A 141 1.16 -8.21 -14.12
CA LYS A 141 0.83 -8.59 -15.52
C LYS A 141 1.29 -10.00 -15.85
N ASP A 142 2.45 -10.40 -15.36
CA ASP A 142 3.04 -11.71 -15.65
C ASP A 142 2.21 -12.88 -15.08
N ASN A 143 1.60 -12.67 -13.90
CA ASN A 143 0.79 -13.71 -13.25
C ASN A 143 -0.69 -13.64 -13.64
N LYS A 144 -1.14 -12.53 -14.20
CA LYS A 144 -2.54 -12.24 -14.46
C LYS A 144 -3.15 -13.14 -15.52
N GLN A 145 -2.40 -13.43 -16.58
CA GLN A 145 -2.92 -14.22 -17.70
C GLN A 145 -3.29 -15.64 -17.28
N GLU A 146 -2.46 -16.30 -16.51
CA GLU A 146 -2.72 -17.66 -16.02
C GLU A 146 -3.99 -17.72 -15.15
N ILE A 147 -4.18 -16.71 -14.30
CA ILE A 147 -5.37 -16.58 -13.44
C ILE A 147 -6.62 -16.31 -14.29
N LEU A 148 -6.52 -15.47 -15.31
CA LEU A 148 -7.63 -15.19 -16.23
C LEU A 148 -8.00 -16.46 -17.04
N ASP A 149 -7.02 -17.22 -17.49
CA ASP A 149 -7.25 -18.48 -18.20
C ASP A 149 -7.96 -19.50 -17.30
N PHE A 150 -7.59 -19.58 -16.04
CA PHE A 150 -8.27 -20.40 -15.04
C PHE A 150 -9.73 -19.95 -14.82
N ILE A 151 -9.97 -18.63 -14.67
CA ILE A 151 -11.31 -18.06 -14.54
C ILE A 151 -12.15 -18.40 -15.77
N ASN A 152 -11.62 -18.15 -16.97
CA ASN A 152 -12.30 -18.42 -18.23
C ASN A 152 -12.61 -19.92 -18.42
N HIS A 153 -11.72 -20.80 -17.96
CA HIS A 153 -11.94 -22.25 -18.03
C HIS A 153 -13.08 -22.70 -17.13
N LEU A 154 -13.07 -22.31 -15.87
CA LEU A 154 -14.11 -22.69 -14.91
C LEU A 154 -15.46 -22.01 -15.22
N ALA A 155 -15.46 -20.78 -15.70
CA ALA A 155 -16.66 -20.05 -16.08
C ALA A 155 -17.48 -20.80 -17.15
N LYS A 156 -16.82 -21.51 -18.08
CA LYS A 156 -17.48 -22.34 -19.12
C LYS A 156 -18.24 -23.53 -18.56
N SER A 157 -17.95 -23.97 -17.33
CA SER A 157 -18.64 -25.12 -16.72
C SER A 157 -20.11 -24.82 -16.35
N GLY A 158 -20.46 -23.56 -16.23
CA GLY A 158 -21.79 -23.09 -15.77
C GLY A 158 -22.09 -23.33 -14.28
N LYS A 159 -21.21 -24.07 -13.57
CA LYS A 159 -21.35 -24.36 -12.12
C LYS A 159 -20.68 -23.32 -11.23
N VAL A 160 -19.73 -22.58 -11.76
CA VAL A 160 -18.89 -21.64 -11.01
C VAL A 160 -19.18 -20.21 -11.48
N LYS A 161 -19.43 -19.33 -10.53
CA LYS A 161 -19.54 -17.90 -10.78
C LYS A 161 -18.41 -17.16 -10.08
N PHE A 162 -17.89 -16.14 -10.75
CA PHE A 162 -16.82 -15.31 -10.24
C PHE A 162 -17.33 -13.92 -9.89
N VAL A 163 -16.94 -13.42 -8.72
CA VAL A 163 -17.08 -12.03 -8.31
C VAL A 163 -15.67 -11.46 -8.13
N LEU A 164 -15.24 -10.65 -9.08
CA LEU A 164 -13.94 -10.01 -9.05
C LEU A 164 -14.09 -8.59 -8.52
N ILE A 165 -13.33 -8.23 -7.50
CA ILE A 165 -13.37 -6.93 -6.84
C ILE A 165 -12.06 -6.21 -7.09
N ALA A 166 -12.14 -4.99 -7.67
CA ALA A 166 -10.96 -4.16 -7.94
C ALA A 166 -11.31 -2.66 -7.83
N ARG A 167 -10.28 -1.82 -7.83
CA ARG A 167 -10.46 -0.37 -8.03
C ARG A 167 -10.80 -0.06 -9.48
N LYS A 168 -10.12 -0.73 -10.41
CA LYS A 168 -10.27 -0.57 -11.84
C LYS A 168 -10.01 -1.92 -12.53
N PHE A 169 -10.70 -2.17 -13.63
CA PHE A 169 -10.48 -3.32 -14.51
C PHE A 169 -10.03 -2.86 -15.90
N ASP A 170 -9.13 -3.58 -16.52
CA ASP A 170 -9.01 -3.57 -17.97
C ASP A 170 -10.01 -4.57 -18.53
N TYR A 171 -11.04 -4.06 -19.18
CA TYR A 171 -12.13 -4.90 -19.68
C TYR A 171 -11.72 -5.78 -20.88
N ASN A 172 -10.60 -5.46 -21.54
CA ASN A 172 -10.05 -6.25 -22.62
C ASN A 172 -9.41 -7.56 -22.14
N ASP A 173 -9.11 -7.67 -20.85
CA ASP A 173 -8.56 -8.88 -20.24
C ASP A 173 -9.56 -10.05 -20.25
N PHE A 174 -10.86 -9.77 -20.37
CA PHE A 174 -11.92 -10.77 -20.21
C PHE A 174 -12.46 -11.23 -21.56
N THR A 175 -12.38 -12.54 -21.81
CA THR A 175 -12.93 -13.21 -23.02
C THR A 175 -14.31 -13.82 -22.80
N THR A 176 -14.76 -13.93 -21.55
CA THR A 176 -16.10 -14.40 -21.16
C THR A 176 -17.03 -13.22 -20.94
N ASP A 177 -18.35 -13.48 -21.03
CA ASP A 177 -19.37 -12.50 -20.70
C ASP A 177 -19.27 -12.09 -19.22
N PHE A 178 -19.42 -10.80 -18.96
CA PHE A 178 -19.39 -10.27 -17.61
C PHE A 178 -20.45 -9.16 -17.38
N GLU A 179 -20.90 -9.07 -16.15
CA GLU A 179 -21.70 -7.95 -15.66
C GLU A 179 -20.83 -6.99 -14.85
N ARG A 180 -21.32 -5.76 -14.62
CA ARG A 180 -20.59 -4.71 -13.89
C ARG A 180 -21.45 -4.09 -12.82
N VAL A 181 -20.84 -3.88 -11.64
CA VAL A 181 -21.42 -3.13 -10.56
C VAL A 181 -20.37 -2.17 -10.00
N ALA A 182 -20.71 -0.88 -9.98
CA ALA A 182 -19.85 0.14 -9.38
C ALA A 182 -20.40 0.49 -7.98
N ILE A 183 -19.50 0.47 -6.98
CA ILE A 183 -19.80 0.88 -5.61
C ILE A 183 -19.39 2.32 -5.43
N SER A 184 -20.34 3.17 -5.06
CA SER A 184 -20.13 4.61 -4.87
C SER A 184 -19.74 4.96 -3.43
N ALA A 185 -19.29 6.20 -3.25
CA ALA A 185 -19.20 6.83 -1.94
C ALA A 185 -20.59 6.99 -1.31
N LEU A 186 -20.66 7.24 -0.02
CA LEU A 186 -21.91 7.58 0.67
C LEU A 186 -22.49 8.89 0.11
N ASP A 187 -23.76 8.89 -0.20
CA ASP A 187 -24.48 10.11 -0.53
C ASP A 187 -24.53 11.04 0.68
N LYS A 188 -24.51 12.35 0.44
CA LYS A 188 -24.46 13.36 1.51
C LYS A 188 -25.55 13.16 2.57
N GLY A 189 -26.78 12.87 2.15
CA GLY A 189 -27.90 12.65 3.07
C GLY A 189 -27.70 11.42 3.97
N ILE A 190 -27.14 10.34 3.42
CA ILE A 190 -26.84 9.11 4.17
C ILE A 190 -25.62 9.33 5.09
N PHE A 191 -24.60 10.04 4.60
CA PHE A 191 -23.47 10.45 5.40
C PHE A 191 -23.88 11.25 6.65
N GLU A 192 -24.79 12.22 6.51
CA GLU A 192 -25.31 12.99 7.63
C GLU A 192 -26.12 12.13 8.61
N LYS A 193 -26.94 11.19 8.10
CA LYS A 193 -27.64 10.22 8.95
C LYS A 193 -26.64 9.37 9.75
N TYR A 194 -25.56 8.93 9.12
CA TYR A 194 -24.51 8.14 9.77
C TYR A 194 -23.85 8.94 10.89
N LEU A 195 -23.42 10.17 10.64
CA LEU A 195 -22.86 11.04 11.68
C LEU A 195 -23.82 11.25 12.86
N LYS A 196 -25.11 11.46 12.59
CA LYS A 196 -26.13 11.64 13.64
C LYS A 196 -26.28 10.41 14.52
N SER A 197 -26.20 9.21 13.94
CA SER A 197 -26.33 7.96 14.69
C SER A 197 -25.15 7.71 15.64
N GLU A 198 -24.01 8.31 15.36
CA GLU A 198 -22.78 8.22 16.17
C GLU A 198 -22.63 9.38 17.17
N ASP A 199 -23.77 10.01 17.55
CA ASP A 199 -23.87 11.09 18.52
C ASP A 199 -23.18 12.42 18.14
N PHE A 200 -22.78 12.59 16.88
CA PHE A 200 -22.27 13.87 16.38
C PHE A 200 -23.44 14.83 16.10
N LYS A 201 -23.79 15.63 17.09
CA LYS A 201 -24.95 16.56 17.03
C LYS A 201 -24.68 17.83 16.20
N GLN A 202 -23.42 18.15 15.94
CA GLN A 202 -23.02 19.35 15.18
C GLN A 202 -23.05 19.08 13.67
N ILE A 203 -24.27 19.14 13.12
CA ILE A 203 -24.50 18.97 11.69
C ILE A 203 -24.65 20.35 11.05
N GLY A 204 -24.22 20.47 9.82
CA GLY A 204 -24.23 21.71 9.09
C GLY A 204 -22.87 21.97 8.44
N PRO A 205 -22.33 23.19 8.46
CA PRO A 205 -21.10 23.50 7.74
C PRO A 205 -19.89 22.59 8.07
N LEU A 206 -19.79 22.11 9.31
CA LEU A 206 -18.69 21.22 9.72
C LEU A 206 -18.85 19.80 9.14
N SER A 207 -20.09 19.27 9.08
CA SER A 207 -20.33 17.98 8.42
C SER A 207 -20.08 18.07 6.92
N ASP A 208 -20.41 19.21 6.30
CA ASP A 208 -20.11 19.49 4.90
C ASP A 208 -18.60 19.49 4.62
N GLU A 209 -17.82 20.08 5.51
CA GLU A 209 -16.35 20.04 5.41
C GLU A 209 -15.81 18.62 5.55
N LEU A 210 -16.29 17.84 6.53
CA LEU A 210 -15.87 16.45 6.68
C LEU A 210 -16.27 15.62 5.45
N TYR A 211 -17.47 15.80 4.92
CA TYR A 211 -17.92 15.16 3.69
C TYR A 211 -17.02 15.49 2.50
N LYS A 212 -16.69 16.77 2.33
CA LYS A 212 -15.79 17.24 1.28
C LYS A 212 -14.40 16.61 1.39
N TYR A 213 -13.83 16.53 2.59
CA TYR A 213 -12.49 15.97 2.80
C TYR A 213 -12.46 14.45 2.68
N SER A 214 -13.42 13.75 3.28
CA SER A 214 -13.56 12.28 3.17
C SER A 214 -14.10 11.83 1.82
N ARG A 215 -14.64 12.76 1.00
CA ARG A 215 -15.37 12.48 -0.24
C ARG A 215 -16.51 11.48 -0.08
N GLY A 216 -17.03 11.36 1.14
CA GLY A 216 -18.04 10.36 1.47
C GLY A 216 -17.53 8.92 1.43
N TYR A 217 -16.23 8.67 1.30
CA TYR A 217 -15.71 7.30 1.29
C TYR A 217 -15.92 6.66 2.65
N TYR A 218 -16.61 5.53 2.65
CA TYR A 218 -17.02 4.83 3.87
C TYR A 218 -15.87 4.58 4.84
N PHE A 219 -14.73 4.10 4.35
CA PHE A 219 -13.56 3.82 5.17
C PHE A 219 -13.06 5.05 5.92
N TYR A 220 -12.81 6.16 5.20
CA TYR A 220 -12.29 7.39 5.81
C TYR A 220 -13.31 8.05 6.72
N THR A 221 -14.59 7.99 6.37
CA THR A 221 -15.67 8.48 7.24
C THR A 221 -15.73 7.71 8.55
N THR A 222 -15.78 6.38 8.47
CA THR A 222 -15.83 5.50 9.65
C THR A 222 -14.59 5.66 10.52
N LEU A 223 -13.41 5.72 9.91
CA LEU A 223 -12.16 5.90 10.64
C LEU A 223 -12.09 7.27 11.33
N SER A 224 -12.57 8.34 10.68
CA SER A 224 -12.70 9.66 11.30
C SER A 224 -13.57 9.62 12.56
N ILE A 225 -14.74 8.98 12.45
CA ILE A 225 -15.67 8.80 13.57
C ILE A 225 -14.98 8.06 14.73
N LYS A 226 -14.34 6.92 14.45
CA LYS A 226 -13.63 6.13 15.46
C LYS A 226 -12.51 6.93 16.16
N ILE A 227 -11.71 7.67 15.41
CA ILE A 227 -10.65 8.52 15.98
C ILE A 227 -11.27 9.58 16.89
N MET A 228 -12.33 10.26 16.47
CA MET A 228 -13.02 11.27 17.27
C MET A 228 -13.58 10.67 18.57
N GLN A 229 -14.20 9.49 18.50
CA GLN A 229 -14.74 8.77 19.67
C GLN A 229 -13.64 8.38 20.66
N ILE A 230 -12.57 7.76 20.19
CA ILE A 230 -11.45 7.31 21.05
C ILE A 230 -10.76 8.50 21.72
N ARG A 231 -10.51 9.57 20.98
CA ARG A 231 -9.86 10.77 21.50
C ARG A 231 -10.82 11.74 22.19
N LYS A 232 -12.11 11.44 22.18
CA LYS A 232 -13.18 12.30 22.74
C LYS A 232 -13.18 13.71 22.12
N LEU A 233 -12.90 13.79 20.82
CA LEU A 233 -12.88 15.05 20.08
C LEU A 233 -14.28 15.33 19.50
N ASN A 234 -14.67 16.60 19.51
CA ASN A 234 -15.78 17.03 18.69
C ASN A 234 -15.33 17.28 17.22
N LEU A 235 -16.29 17.44 16.31
CA LEU A 235 -16.01 17.59 14.89
C LEU A 235 -15.15 18.84 14.58
N MET A 236 -15.37 19.94 15.31
CA MET A 236 -14.59 21.17 15.13
C MET A 236 -13.12 20.99 15.54
N GLU A 237 -12.88 20.35 16.68
CA GLU A 237 -11.53 20.06 17.17
C GLU A 237 -10.78 19.14 16.20
N PHE A 238 -11.46 18.11 15.71
CA PHE A 238 -10.91 17.17 14.74
C PHE A 238 -10.52 17.86 13.42
N LEU A 239 -11.42 18.64 12.83
CA LEU A 239 -11.16 19.38 11.59
C LEU A 239 -10.08 20.46 11.79
N SER A 240 -10.04 21.11 12.96
CA SER A 240 -8.96 22.03 13.31
C SER A 240 -7.61 21.32 13.39
N GLY A 241 -7.55 20.09 13.94
CA GLY A 241 -6.35 19.26 13.94
C GLY A 241 -5.89 18.93 12.50
N TYR A 242 -6.82 18.54 11.66
CA TYR A 242 -6.55 18.27 10.24
C TYR A 242 -5.99 19.51 9.53
N THR A 243 -6.65 20.65 9.63
CA THR A 243 -6.22 21.87 8.92
C THR A 243 -4.84 22.39 9.37
N LYS A 244 -4.43 22.08 10.59
CA LYS A 244 -3.10 22.39 11.12
C LYS A 244 -2.02 21.39 10.68
N SER A 245 -2.40 20.19 10.26
CA SER A 245 -1.46 19.10 9.97
C SER A 245 -0.68 19.28 8.67
N PHE A 246 -1.20 20.08 7.72
CA PHE A 246 -0.66 20.25 6.35
C PHE A 246 -0.54 18.94 5.54
N LEU A 247 -1.22 17.90 5.98
CA LEU A 247 -1.27 16.61 5.29
C LEU A 247 -2.47 16.53 4.33
N SER A 248 -2.47 15.56 3.42
CA SER A 248 -3.73 15.17 2.78
C SER A 248 -4.67 14.62 3.84
N PHE A 249 -5.99 14.71 3.61
CA PHE A 249 -6.95 14.18 4.58
C PHE A 249 -6.74 12.69 4.85
N ASN A 250 -6.45 11.93 3.81
CA ASN A 250 -6.18 10.50 3.92
C ASN A 250 -4.94 10.22 4.78
N ASP A 251 -3.83 10.92 4.52
CA ASP A 251 -2.60 10.74 5.30
C ASP A 251 -2.80 11.15 6.76
N PHE A 252 -3.52 12.25 6.99
CA PHE A 252 -3.85 12.68 8.34
C PHE A 252 -4.60 11.60 9.10
N ILE A 253 -5.70 11.09 8.54
CA ILE A 253 -6.54 10.06 9.16
C ILE A 253 -5.74 8.78 9.46
N LEU A 254 -4.96 8.31 8.48
CA LEU A 254 -4.17 7.08 8.64
C LEU A 254 -3.07 7.24 9.70
N ARG A 255 -2.40 8.40 9.76
CA ARG A 255 -1.41 8.70 10.81
C ARG A 255 -2.06 8.83 12.17
N GLU A 256 -3.23 9.47 12.26
CA GLU A 256 -4.00 9.56 13.50
C GLU A 256 -4.40 8.16 14.00
N ALA A 257 -4.84 7.25 13.11
CA ALA A 257 -5.15 5.88 13.47
C ALA A 257 -3.90 5.11 13.96
N LEU A 258 -2.77 5.24 13.25
CA LEU A 258 -1.51 4.61 13.67
C LEU A 258 -0.99 5.17 15.00
N SER A 259 -1.26 6.43 15.32
CA SER A 259 -0.87 7.04 16.60
C SER A 259 -1.66 6.51 17.82
N LEU A 260 -2.78 5.80 17.58
CA LEU A 260 -3.53 5.08 18.60
C LEU A 260 -2.92 3.70 18.93
N VAL A 261 -1.97 3.25 18.12
CA VAL A 261 -1.31 1.95 18.30
C VAL A 261 -0.28 2.06 19.42
N ASP A 262 -0.44 1.24 20.45
CA ASP A 262 0.52 1.18 21.56
C ASP A 262 1.89 0.65 21.09
N PRO A 263 3.00 0.94 21.80
CA PRO A 263 4.35 0.55 21.38
C PRO A 263 4.53 -0.96 21.15
N VAL A 264 3.83 -1.80 21.93
CA VAL A 264 3.92 -3.27 21.80
C VAL A 264 3.22 -3.72 20.53
N SER A 265 2.00 -3.24 20.28
CA SER A 265 1.26 -3.48 19.02
C SER A 265 2.01 -2.90 17.80
N GLY A 266 2.81 -1.86 18.01
CA GLY A 266 3.68 -1.29 16.99
C GLY A 266 4.70 -2.29 16.41
N HIS A 267 5.15 -3.29 17.19
CA HIS A 267 6.01 -4.36 16.66
C HIS A 267 5.25 -5.26 15.68
N LEU A 268 4.02 -5.62 16.00
CA LEU A 268 3.14 -6.39 15.12
C LEU A 268 2.86 -5.62 13.82
N VAL A 269 2.49 -4.35 13.92
CA VAL A 269 2.21 -3.50 12.75
C VAL A 269 3.45 -3.42 11.84
N ARG A 270 4.65 -3.16 12.39
CA ARG A 270 5.91 -3.12 11.62
C ARG A 270 6.23 -4.46 10.95
N PHE A 271 6.01 -5.58 11.66
CA PHE A 271 6.20 -6.90 11.08
C PHE A 271 5.24 -7.13 9.90
N LEU A 272 3.94 -6.86 10.07
CA LEU A 272 2.93 -7.01 9.03
C LEU A 272 3.07 -6.01 7.87
N THR A 273 3.73 -4.87 8.12
CA THR A 273 4.07 -3.91 7.06
C THR A 273 5.07 -4.51 6.05
N ILE A 274 6.12 -5.17 6.56
CA ILE A 274 7.16 -5.76 5.73
C ILE A 274 6.73 -7.12 5.18
N MET A 275 5.91 -7.85 5.93
CA MET A 275 5.33 -9.12 5.51
C MET A 275 4.28 -8.90 4.43
N ARG A 276 4.50 -9.44 3.23
CA ARG A 276 3.64 -9.17 2.06
C ARG A 276 2.43 -10.11 1.95
N HIS A 277 2.31 -11.06 2.88
CA HIS A 277 1.24 -12.06 2.92
C HIS A 277 0.51 -12.06 4.25
N PRO A 278 -0.75 -12.54 4.29
CA PRO A 278 -1.44 -12.81 5.53
C PRO A 278 -0.68 -13.81 6.41
N VAL A 279 -0.72 -13.60 7.70
CA VAL A 279 0.01 -14.40 8.68
C VAL A 279 -0.98 -15.12 9.59
N ASN A 280 -0.77 -16.41 9.80
CA ASN A 280 -1.62 -17.19 10.70
C ASN A 280 -1.39 -16.80 12.17
N VAL A 281 -2.47 -16.77 12.95
CA VAL A 281 -2.43 -16.52 14.41
C VAL A 281 -1.40 -17.42 15.12
N LYS A 282 -1.30 -18.70 14.75
CA LYS A 282 -0.31 -19.63 15.34
C LYS A 282 1.12 -19.14 15.13
N LEU A 283 1.41 -18.61 13.95
CA LEU A 283 2.72 -18.06 13.64
C LEU A 283 3.02 -16.82 14.48
N LEU A 284 2.04 -15.93 14.64
CA LEU A 284 2.18 -14.76 15.51
C LEU A 284 2.41 -15.16 16.98
N GLN A 285 1.79 -16.26 17.44
CA GLN A 285 2.07 -16.83 18.77
C GLN A 285 3.52 -17.33 18.89
N THR A 286 4.01 -18.04 17.88
CA THR A 286 5.40 -18.53 17.84
C THR A 286 6.43 -17.37 17.82
N LEU A 287 6.09 -16.28 17.16
CA LEU A 287 6.92 -15.06 17.08
C LEU A 287 6.74 -14.15 18.31
N HIS A 288 5.93 -14.52 19.29
CA HIS A 288 5.57 -13.69 20.45
C HIS A 288 4.98 -12.31 20.08
N LEU A 289 4.32 -12.22 18.92
CA LEU A 289 3.64 -11.03 18.42
C LEU A 289 2.12 -11.09 18.60
N TYR A 290 1.59 -12.18 19.17
CA TYR A 290 0.17 -12.39 19.36
C TYR A 290 -0.31 -11.91 20.71
N ASP A 291 -1.28 -11.01 20.67
CA ASP A 291 -2.08 -10.58 21.83
C ASP A 291 -3.52 -10.41 21.33
N ALA A 292 -4.44 -11.21 21.88
CA ALA A 292 -5.81 -11.28 21.38
C ALA A 292 -6.55 -9.93 21.49
N ASP A 293 -6.42 -9.25 22.63
CA ASP A 293 -7.13 -8.01 22.91
C ASP A 293 -6.57 -6.86 22.04
N LYS A 294 -5.25 -6.82 21.88
CA LYS A 294 -4.59 -5.83 21.02
C LYS A 294 -4.92 -6.04 19.56
N ILE A 295 -4.93 -7.28 19.09
CA ILE A 295 -5.34 -7.59 17.72
C ILE A 295 -6.80 -7.22 17.50
N ALA A 296 -7.70 -7.55 18.45
CA ALA A 296 -9.10 -7.14 18.39
C ALA A 296 -9.22 -5.62 18.30
N PHE A 297 -8.50 -4.87 19.15
CA PHE A 297 -8.47 -3.41 19.10
C PHE A 297 -8.00 -2.88 17.72
N LEU A 298 -6.94 -3.44 17.14
CA LEU A 298 -6.43 -3.03 15.84
C LEU A 298 -7.40 -3.37 14.69
N VAL A 299 -8.10 -4.49 14.77
CA VAL A 299 -9.14 -4.87 13.81
C VAL A 299 -10.35 -3.95 13.93
N ASP A 300 -10.83 -3.70 15.14
CA ASP A 300 -11.95 -2.81 15.41
C ASP A 300 -11.67 -1.38 14.94
N ASN A 301 -10.41 -0.95 15.01
CA ASN A 301 -9.97 0.36 14.54
C ASN A 301 -9.50 0.36 13.09
N MET A 302 -9.82 -0.69 12.34
CA MET A 302 -9.59 -0.77 10.89
C MET A 302 -8.09 -0.64 10.49
N VAL A 303 -7.17 -0.96 11.39
CA VAL A 303 -5.72 -1.03 11.11
C VAL A 303 -5.37 -2.39 10.54
N LEU A 304 -5.87 -3.45 11.16
CA LEU A 304 -5.69 -4.82 10.69
C LEU A 304 -6.97 -5.39 10.10
N THR A 305 -6.82 -6.38 9.25
CA THR A 305 -7.89 -7.26 8.81
C THR A 305 -7.65 -8.65 9.37
N ARG A 306 -8.72 -9.28 9.84
CA ARG A 306 -8.73 -10.67 10.29
C ARG A 306 -9.72 -11.48 9.48
N GLU A 307 -9.25 -12.52 8.81
CA GLU A 307 -10.05 -13.49 8.06
C GLU A 307 -9.80 -14.88 8.65
N GLY A 308 -10.71 -15.32 9.52
CA GLY A 308 -10.54 -16.56 10.27
C GLY A 308 -9.30 -16.55 11.16
N ALA A 309 -8.30 -17.38 10.85
CA ALA A 309 -7.02 -17.43 11.54
C ALA A 309 -5.95 -16.54 10.92
N MET A 310 -6.22 -15.92 9.77
CA MET A 310 -5.25 -15.08 9.05
C MET A 310 -5.41 -13.63 9.45
N ILE A 311 -4.28 -12.94 9.60
CA ILE A 311 -4.20 -11.52 9.98
C ILE A 311 -3.25 -10.83 9.01
N TYR A 312 -3.61 -9.64 8.57
CA TYR A 312 -2.78 -8.79 7.72
C TYR A 312 -3.07 -7.30 7.95
N LEU A 313 -2.08 -6.47 7.64
CA LEU A 313 -2.22 -5.03 7.67
C LEU A 313 -3.06 -4.58 6.47
N GLN A 314 -4.00 -3.67 6.68
CA GLN A 314 -4.75 -3.10 5.56
C GLN A 314 -3.82 -2.29 4.65
N ASP A 315 -3.99 -2.41 3.33
CA ASP A 315 -3.11 -1.80 2.32
C ASP A 315 -2.96 -0.29 2.47
N TYR A 316 -3.98 0.38 3.01
CA TYR A 316 -3.95 1.82 3.30
C TYR A 316 -2.77 2.24 4.18
N TYR A 317 -2.34 1.38 5.09
CA TYR A 317 -1.31 1.70 6.07
C TYR A 317 0.09 1.30 5.66
N LYS A 318 0.24 0.39 4.67
CA LYS A 318 1.55 -0.17 4.30
C LYS A 318 2.56 0.91 4.00
N GLU A 319 2.23 1.83 3.10
CA GLU A 319 3.13 2.89 2.68
C GLU A 319 3.55 3.82 3.83
N ILE A 320 2.57 4.28 4.64
CA ILE A 320 2.85 5.18 5.77
C ILE A 320 3.65 4.46 6.84
N SER A 321 3.32 3.20 7.12
CA SER A 321 4.00 2.39 8.12
C SER A 321 5.42 2.04 7.69
N GLU A 322 5.64 1.62 6.44
CA GLU A 322 6.96 1.30 5.88
C GLU A 322 7.94 2.47 6.02
N ASN A 323 7.48 3.69 5.72
CA ASN A 323 8.31 4.89 5.83
C ASN A 323 8.59 5.33 7.28
N SER A 324 7.88 4.76 8.25
CA SER A 324 8.11 5.02 9.68
C SER A 324 9.09 4.03 10.32
N ILE A 325 9.48 2.96 9.61
CA ILE A 325 10.36 1.91 10.14
C ILE A 325 11.81 2.30 9.92
N ALA A 326 12.59 2.38 10.99
CA ALA A 326 14.03 2.63 10.90
C ALA A 326 14.74 1.45 10.19
N ASP A 327 15.76 1.74 9.36
CA ASP A 327 16.46 0.76 8.52
C ASP A 327 16.99 -0.44 9.30
N ASN A 328 17.53 -0.23 10.49
CA ASN A 328 18.04 -1.30 11.35
C ASN A 328 16.93 -2.25 11.83
N ILE A 329 15.73 -1.75 12.04
CA ILE A 329 14.54 -2.55 12.41
C ILE A 329 14.03 -3.28 11.17
N ALA A 330 13.90 -2.59 10.04
CA ALA A 330 13.49 -3.19 8.77
C ALA A 330 14.39 -4.37 8.38
N ILE A 331 15.73 -4.20 8.46
CA ILE A 331 16.69 -5.27 8.21
C ILE A 331 16.47 -6.48 9.13
N LYS A 332 16.20 -6.27 10.41
CA LYS A 332 15.89 -7.36 11.35
C LYS A 332 14.63 -8.11 10.95
N ILE A 333 13.58 -7.39 10.58
CA ILE A 333 12.31 -7.99 10.15
C ILE A 333 12.50 -8.77 8.84
N HIS A 334 13.22 -8.21 7.85
CA HIS A 334 13.55 -8.94 6.62
C HIS A 334 14.32 -10.25 6.90
N LYS A 335 15.28 -10.24 7.84
CA LYS A 335 15.96 -11.47 8.27
C LYS A 335 14.99 -12.49 8.86
N SER A 336 14.11 -12.05 9.76
CA SER A 336 13.09 -12.92 10.35
C SER A 336 12.14 -13.50 9.29
N CYS A 337 11.76 -12.71 8.26
CA CYS A 337 10.97 -13.21 7.14
C CYS A 337 11.71 -14.29 6.35
N VAL A 338 13.01 -14.09 6.02
CA VAL A 338 13.82 -15.10 5.32
C VAL A 338 13.93 -16.39 6.14
N GLU A 339 14.19 -16.29 7.43
CA GLU A 339 14.25 -17.45 8.34
C GLU A 339 12.90 -18.17 8.37
N LEU A 340 11.81 -17.43 8.50
CA LEU A 340 10.45 -17.96 8.50
C LEU A 340 10.14 -18.74 7.22
N TYR A 341 10.33 -18.13 6.05
CA TYR A 341 10.07 -18.81 4.78
C TYR A 341 10.93 -20.05 4.59
N ASN A 342 12.20 -20.01 5.00
CA ASN A 342 13.09 -21.18 4.95
C ASN A 342 12.63 -22.33 5.86
N THR A 343 12.02 -22.03 7.02
CA THR A 343 11.46 -23.07 7.90
C THR A 343 10.17 -23.68 7.34
N GLN A 344 9.37 -22.89 6.63
CA GLN A 344 8.08 -23.33 6.06
C GLN A 344 8.26 -24.07 4.71
N LEU A 345 9.29 -23.72 3.93
CA LEU A 345 9.52 -24.24 2.58
C LEU A 345 9.57 -25.78 2.47
N PRO A 346 10.23 -26.54 3.36
CA PRO A 346 10.29 -27.99 3.30
C PRO A 346 8.98 -28.68 3.70
N LEU A 347 8.09 -28.01 4.41
CA LEU A 347 6.84 -28.58 4.92
C LEU A 347 5.85 -28.86 3.77
N LYS A 348 4.92 -29.79 3.99
CA LYS A 348 3.79 -29.98 3.07
C LYS A 348 2.84 -28.78 3.15
N PRO A 349 2.11 -28.46 2.06
CA PRO A 349 1.26 -27.26 2.01
C PRO A 349 0.33 -27.08 3.22
N LEU A 350 -0.30 -28.16 3.70
CA LEU A 350 -1.23 -28.09 4.81
C LEU A 350 -0.60 -28.20 6.22
N GLU A 351 0.70 -28.41 6.28
CA GLU A 351 1.48 -28.41 7.53
C GLU A 351 2.10 -27.03 7.78
N ARG A 352 1.94 -26.11 6.82
CA ARG A 352 2.51 -24.77 6.88
C ARG A 352 1.59 -23.80 7.62
N ASP A 353 2.19 -22.88 8.33
CA ASP A 353 1.49 -21.74 8.92
C ASP A 353 1.25 -20.60 7.89
N LEU A 354 1.88 -20.70 6.72
CA LEU A 354 1.70 -19.80 5.58
C LEU A 354 1.04 -20.56 4.43
N LEU A 355 -0.12 -20.11 4.00
CA LEU A 355 -0.91 -20.73 2.94
C LEU A 355 -0.51 -20.17 1.56
N ILE A 356 0.78 -20.26 1.26
CA ILE A 356 1.37 -19.82 -0.02
C ILE A 356 2.18 -20.94 -0.67
N SER A 357 2.35 -20.86 -1.96
CA SER A 357 3.07 -21.84 -2.77
C SER A 357 4.58 -21.85 -2.45
N ARG A 358 5.26 -22.93 -2.83
CA ARG A 358 6.72 -22.99 -2.73
C ARG A 358 7.39 -21.96 -3.64
N GLN A 359 6.80 -21.68 -4.79
CA GLN A 359 7.30 -20.69 -5.72
C GLN A 359 7.25 -19.30 -5.10
N THR A 360 6.10 -18.90 -4.55
CA THR A 360 5.93 -17.63 -3.84
C THR A 360 6.89 -17.52 -2.67
N MET A 361 7.06 -18.57 -1.85
CA MET A 361 8.03 -18.54 -0.76
C MET A 361 9.48 -18.31 -1.22
N ARG A 362 9.89 -18.92 -2.35
CA ARG A 362 11.24 -18.69 -2.90
C ARG A 362 11.40 -17.24 -3.37
N SER A 363 10.42 -16.70 -4.07
CA SER A 363 10.41 -15.30 -4.49
C SER A 363 10.46 -14.35 -3.29
N GLU A 364 9.77 -14.69 -2.20
CA GLU A 364 9.82 -13.89 -0.96
C GLU A 364 11.19 -13.96 -0.27
N ILE A 365 11.82 -15.16 -0.23
CA ILE A 365 13.18 -15.29 0.29
C ILE A 365 14.17 -14.43 -0.51
N GLU A 366 14.06 -14.45 -1.84
CA GLU A 366 14.89 -13.62 -2.72
C GLU A 366 14.63 -12.13 -2.45
N TYR A 367 13.36 -11.71 -2.43
CA TYR A 367 12.95 -10.33 -2.16
C TYR A 367 13.53 -9.83 -0.83
N HIS A 368 13.24 -10.52 0.26
CA HIS A 368 13.69 -10.09 1.59
C HIS A 368 15.24 -10.12 1.72
N SER A 369 15.91 -11.03 1.02
CA SER A 369 17.38 -11.11 1.02
C SER A 369 18.04 -9.88 0.39
N LEU A 370 17.36 -9.14 -0.49
CA LEU A 370 17.87 -7.90 -1.08
C LEU A 370 18.10 -6.80 -0.04
N PHE A 371 17.31 -6.79 1.04
CA PHE A 371 17.39 -5.80 2.11
C PHE A 371 18.38 -6.17 3.23
N ILE A 372 18.98 -7.37 3.16
CA ILE A 372 19.94 -7.83 4.16
C ILE A 372 21.35 -7.53 3.66
N PRO A 373 22.12 -6.66 4.35
CA PRO A 373 23.48 -6.36 3.95
C PRO A 373 24.32 -7.65 3.87
N LYS A 374 24.89 -7.93 2.70
CA LYS A 374 25.87 -9.01 2.55
C LYS A 374 27.08 -8.62 3.38
N LYS A 375 27.54 -9.49 4.28
CA LYS A 375 28.85 -9.28 4.94
C LYS A 375 29.87 -9.07 3.83
N PRO A 376 30.70 -8.01 3.90
CA PRO A 376 31.78 -7.87 2.94
C PRO A 376 32.62 -9.16 2.99
N VAL A 377 32.71 -9.85 1.88
CA VAL A 377 33.68 -10.93 1.73
C VAL A 377 35.03 -10.23 1.77
N LEU A 378 35.70 -10.27 2.92
CA LEU A 378 37.07 -9.84 3.02
C LEU A 378 37.84 -10.66 1.97
N PRO A 379 38.54 -10.02 1.01
CA PRO A 379 39.37 -10.76 0.08
C PRO A 379 40.29 -11.61 0.93
N GLN A 380 40.26 -12.93 0.75
CA GLN A 380 41.25 -13.82 1.32
C GLN A 380 42.56 -13.36 0.73
N LYS A 381 43.35 -12.61 1.53
CA LYS A 381 44.76 -12.39 1.19
C LYS A 381 45.37 -13.78 1.05
N PRO A 382 46.04 -14.09 -0.07
CA PRO A 382 46.87 -15.30 -0.12
C PRO A 382 47.79 -15.25 1.09
N MET A 383 47.77 -16.31 1.90
CA MET A 383 48.68 -16.44 3.02
C MET A 383 50.10 -16.33 2.48
N PRO A 384 50.90 -15.36 2.94
CA PRO A 384 52.33 -15.38 2.62
C PRO A 384 52.93 -16.61 3.29
N GLU A 385 53.75 -17.35 2.53
CA GLU A 385 54.59 -18.41 3.09
C GLU A 385 55.40 -17.83 4.25
N ILE A 386 55.17 -18.39 5.45
CA ILE A 386 55.89 -17.98 6.66
C ILE A 386 57.25 -18.62 6.60
N GLN A 387 58.29 -17.86 6.18
CA GLN A 387 59.66 -18.17 6.51
C GLN A 387 59.89 -17.77 7.96
N PHE A 388 60.15 -18.77 8.80
CA PHE A 388 60.55 -18.56 10.19
C PHE A 388 61.90 -17.87 10.25
N ILE A 389 61.98 -16.63 10.69
CA ILE A 389 63.19 -15.96 11.18
C ILE A 389 62.95 -15.69 12.67
N GLU A 390 63.63 -16.45 13.51
CA GLU A 390 63.72 -16.15 14.93
C GLU A 390 64.51 -14.84 15.14
N GLN A 391 63.81 -13.79 15.61
CA GLN A 391 64.43 -12.67 16.27
C GLN A 391 63.76 -12.40 17.60
N LYS A 392 64.50 -12.56 18.68
CA LYS A 392 64.17 -12.14 20.04
C LYS A 392 64.06 -10.63 20.09
N VAL A 393 62.84 -10.11 20.43
CA VAL A 393 62.75 -8.75 20.90
C VAL A 393 61.86 -8.76 22.15
N THR A 394 62.43 -8.29 23.25
CA THR A 394 61.76 -8.05 24.55
C THR A 394 60.72 -6.95 24.45
N PRO A 395 59.60 -7.06 25.14
CA PRO A 395 58.60 -6.02 25.11
C PRO A 395 58.81 -4.98 26.20
N GLU A 396 58.86 -3.72 25.85
CA GLU A 396 58.59 -2.61 26.75
C GLU A 396 57.14 -2.19 26.61
N ILE A 397 56.40 -2.29 27.72
CA ILE A 397 55.03 -1.78 27.88
C ILE A 397 55.11 -0.45 28.63
N PRO A 398 54.42 0.56 28.20
CA PRO A 398 53.73 1.43 29.13
C PRO A 398 52.25 1.58 28.75
N HIS A 399 51.37 0.94 29.52
CA HIS A 399 49.96 1.24 29.49
C HIS A 399 49.63 2.30 30.54
N THR A 400 49.21 3.47 30.12
CA THR A 400 48.56 4.43 31.02
C THR A 400 47.08 4.08 31.19
N LYS A 401 46.65 4.11 32.45
CA LYS A 401 45.28 3.75 32.89
C LYS A 401 44.16 4.54 32.22
N GLN A 402 44.49 5.68 31.61
CA GLN A 402 43.51 6.58 30.97
C GLN A 402 42.95 6.09 29.62
N GLU A 403 43.75 5.37 28.80
CA GLU A 403 43.27 4.86 27.50
C GLU A 403 42.29 3.68 27.63
N LYS A 404 42.39 2.91 28.71
CA LYS A 404 41.41 1.82 28.99
C LYS A 404 40.03 2.33 29.41
N ASP A 405 39.98 3.42 30.17
CA ASP A 405 38.74 4.01 30.65
C ASP A 405 37.98 4.73 29.51
N GLU A 406 38.67 5.27 28.51
CA GLU A 406 38.02 5.85 27.32
C GLU A 406 37.48 4.78 26.34
N GLN A 407 38.16 3.63 26.22
CA GLN A 407 37.65 2.51 25.41
C GLN A 407 36.44 1.82 26.08
N ILE A 408 36.46 1.69 27.41
CA ILE A 408 35.33 1.12 28.16
C ILE A 408 34.10 2.07 28.11
N LYS A 409 34.30 3.39 28.16
CA LYS A 409 33.25 4.37 27.95
C LYS A 409 32.65 4.35 26.54
N LYS A 410 33.45 4.06 25.50
CA LYS A 410 32.93 3.87 24.12
C LYS A 410 32.15 2.58 23.95
N ILE A 411 32.41 1.54 24.70
CA ILE A 411 31.71 0.26 24.62
C ILE A 411 30.43 0.26 25.46
N SER A 412 30.35 1.00 26.57
CA SER A 412 29.13 1.14 27.36
C SER A 412 28.06 2.01 26.70
N PHE A 413 28.43 2.85 25.72
CA PHE A 413 27.49 3.70 24.98
C PHE A 413 26.64 2.94 23.95
N VAL A 414 26.91 1.68 23.69
CA VAL A 414 26.21 0.85 22.70
C VAL A 414 25.09 0.02 23.32
N PHE A 415 24.98 -0.09 24.65
CA PHE A 415 24.04 -0.97 25.35
C PHE A 415 22.94 -0.29 26.18
N ASP A 416 22.89 1.04 26.23
CA ASP A 416 21.79 1.76 26.88
C ASP A 416 20.70 2.15 25.86
N SER A 417 19.91 1.17 25.44
CA SER A 417 18.87 1.38 24.42
C SER A 417 17.70 2.27 24.88
N GLU A 418 17.36 2.26 26.17
CA GLU A 418 16.25 3.05 26.71
C GLU A 418 16.61 4.53 26.90
N ALA A 419 17.83 4.84 27.32
CA ALA A 419 18.31 6.22 27.43
C ALA A 419 18.48 6.90 26.06
N ASN A 420 18.85 6.14 25.02
CA ASN A 420 18.95 6.64 23.65
C ASN A 420 17.57 6.86 23.00
N GLU A 421 16.57 6.02 23.27
CA GLU A 421 15.20 6.27 22.78
C GLU A 421 14.63 7.55 23.40
N MET A 422 14.85 7.80 24.68
CA MET A 422 14.38 9.01 25.35
C MET A 422 15.13 10.27 24.88
N ALA A 423 16.43 10.16 24.56
CA ALA A 423 17.22 11.24 23.99
C ALA A 423 16.84 11.54 22.52
N ILE A 424 16.46 10.52 21.76
CA ILE A 424 15.93 10.67 20.38
C ILE A 424 14.51 11.24 20.44
N MET A 425 13.67 10.80 21.37
CA MET A 425 12.33 11.36 21.58
C MET A 425 12.38 12.81 22.04
N ASN A 426 13.32 13.17 22.90
CA ASN A 426 13.53 14.57 23.31
C ASN A 426 14.07 15.42 22.15
N LYS A 427 14.98 14.89 21.29
CA LYS A 427 15.41 15.59 20.07
C LYS A 427 14.30 15.73 19.04
N ILE A 428 13.40 14.74 18.93
CA ILE A 428 12.20 14.82 18.09
C ILE A 428 11.22 15.83 18.70
N ALA A 429 11.01 15.83 20.03
CA ALA A 429 10.19 16.79 20.72
C ALA A 429 10.76 18.23 20.61
N ASP A 430 12.07 18.40 20.71
CA ASP A 430 12.75 19.69 20.49
C ASP A 430 12.69 20.12 19.01
N SER A 431 12.74 19.18 18.07
CA SER A 431 12.52 19.46 16.66
C SER A 431 11.07 19.83 16.37
N ILE A 432 10.12 19.20 17.07
CA ILE A 432 8.68 19.54 16.99
C ILE A 432 8.43 20.90 17.66
N ASN A 433 9.05 21.19 18.78
CA ASN A 433 8.93 22.49 19.46
C ASN A 433 9.62 23.61 18.65
N ASN A 434 10.75 23.35 18.02
CA ASN A 434 11.36 24.26 17.02
C ASN A 434 10.49 24.39 15.75
N PHE A 435 9.66 23.40 15.42
CA PHE A 435 8.65 23.48 14.37
C PHE A 435 7.46 24.38 14.77
N VAL A 436 7.09 24.41 16.04
CA VAL A 436 6.04 25.30 16.60
C VAL A 436 6.47 26.76 16.54
N ASP A 437 7.76 27.06 16.74
CA ASP A 437 8.30 28.44 16.58
C ASP A 437 8.30 28.91 15.09
N ILE A 438 8.30 27.96 14.13
CA ILE A 438 8.09 28.24 12.70
C ILE A 438 6.60 28.49 12.41
N SER A 439 5.67 28.03 13.27
CA SER A 439 4.22 28.19 13.08
C SER A 439 3.77 29.64 13.09
N ASP A 440 4.37 30.50 13.89
CA ASP A 440 4.01 31.94 13.96
C ASP A 440 4.39 32.73 12.70
N LYS A 441 5.47 32.33 11.99
CA LYS A 441 5.81 32.89 10.67
C LYS A 441 4.94 32.34 9.55
N ASN A 442 4.47 31.11 9.69
CA ASN A 442 3.59 30.45 8.73
C ASN A 442 2.15 30.94 8.79
N THR A 443 1.67 31.35 9.98
CA THR A 443 0.32 31.91 10.16
C THR A 443 0.11 33.18 9.34
N LYS A 444 1.09 34.07 9.28
CA LYS A 444 1.05 35.27 8.44
C LYS A 444 0.94 34.92 6.96
N THR A 445 1.71 33.95 6.49
CA THR A 445 1.68 33.51 5.09
C THR A 445 0.34 32.83 4.74
N PHE A 446 -0.23 32.08 5.68
CA PHE A 446 -1.51 31.41 5.47
C PHE A 446 -2.68 32.40 5.38
N GLU A 447 -2.70 33.44 6.21
CA GLU A 447 -3.70 34.51 6.11
C GLU A 447 -3.58 35.28 4.78
N GLU A 448 -2.35 35.52 4.28
CA GLU A 448 -2.11 36.17 3.00
C GLU A 448 -2.68 35.37 1.81
N ILE A 449 -2.61 34.03 1.84
CA ILE A 449 -3.01 33.17 0.72
C ILE A 449 -4.45 32.63 0.84
N LYS A 450 -5.12 32.86 1.95
CA LYS A 450 -6.42 32.24 2.29
C LYS A 450 -7.51 32.48 1.26
N ASN A 451 -7.56 33.69 0.71
CA ASN A 451 -8.60 34.17 -0.22
C ASN A 451 -8.10 34.37 -1.65
N MET A 452 -6.92 33.87 -1.99
CA MET A 452 -6.37 34.02 -3.36
C MET A 452 -7.01 33.04 -4.34
N SER A 453 -7.22 33.49 -5.58
CA SER A 453 -7.62 32.62 -6.68
C SER A 453 -6.47 31.68 -7.09
N LEU A 454 -6.82 30.57 -7.78
CA LEU A 454 -5.84 29.59 -8.28
C LEU A 454 -4.70 30.23 -9.08
N VAL A 455 -5.04 31.14 -10.01
CA VAL A 455 -4.06 31.84 -10.85
C VAL A 455 -3.09 32.68 -10.01
N ASN A 456 -3.62 33.38 -9.00
CA ASN A 456 -2.80 34.21 -8.11
C ASN A 456 -1.87 33.34 -7.24
N LEU A 457 -2.35 32.19 -6.75
CA LEU A 457 -1.54 31.23 -6.01
C LEU A 457 -0.42 30.65 -6.88
N LEU A 458 -0.70 30.28 -8.13
CA LEU A 458 0.32 29.77 -9.06
C LEU A 458 1.39 30.82 -9.38
N ASN A 459 0.98 32.08 -9.57
CA ASN A 459 1.90 33.19 -9.79
C ASN A 459 2.77 33.47 -8.56
N LEU A 460 2.18 33.42 -7.36
CA LEU A 460 2.91 33.58 -6.11
C LEU A 460 3.88 32.42 -5.89
N ALA A 461 3.46 31.17 -6.13
CA ALA A 461 4.32 30.00 -6.06
C ALA A 461 5.54 30.15 -6.99
N LYS A 462 5.35 30.59 -8.23
CA LYS A 462 6.44 30.84 -9.18
C LYS A 462 7.42 31.90 -8.66
N LYS A 463 6.93 33.00 -8.06
CA LYS A 463 7.78 34.04 -7.47
C LYS A 463 8.59 33.53 -6.28
N GLU A 464 7.98 32.72 -5.41
CA GLU A 464 8.67 32.15 -4.26
C GLU A 464 9.65 31.03 -4.67
N GLU A 465 9.35 30.26 -5.74
CA GLU A 465 10.27 29.28 -6.33
C GLU A 465 11.56 29.95 -6.86
N GLN A 466 11.43 31.13 -7.48
CA GLN A 466 12.59 31.93 -7.92
C GLN A 466 13.47 32.42 -6.76
N LYS A 467 12.89 32.57 -5.56
CA LYS A 467 13.60 32.92 -4.33
C LYS A 467 14.13 31.71 -3.57
N PHE A 468 14.01 30.50 -4.15
CA PHE A 468 14.39 29.23 -3.52
C PHE A 468 13.65 28.94 -2.20
N ASN A 469 12.46 29.54 -2.00
CA ASN A 469 11.65 29.36 -0.81
C ASN A 469 10.70 28.16 -0.94
N TYR A 470 11.25 26.96 -1.13
CA TYR A 470 10.52 25.75 -1.47
C TYR A 470 9.43 25.38 -0.44
N LYS A 471 9.67 25.61 0.87
CA LYS A 471 8.66 25.37 1.91
C LYS A 471 7.42 26.23 1.70
N LYS A 472 7.60 27.51 1.40
CA LYS A 472 6.49 28.44 1.12
C LYS A 472 5.79 28.08 -0.17
N VAL A 473 6.53 27.65 -1.20
CA VAL A 473 5.95 27.16 -2.47
C VAL A 473 5.04 25.97 -2.23
N ILE A 474 5.47 24.99 -1.44
CA ILE A 474 4.68 23.81 -1.11
C ILE A 474 3.37 24.22 -0.42
N MET A 475 3.43 25.10 0.59
CA MET A 475 2.23 25.62 1.26
C MET A 475 1.24 26.27 0.28
N ILE A 476 1.73 27.10 -0.63
CA ILE A 476 0.92 27.79 -1.63
C ILE A 476 0.26 26.79 -2.57
N LEU A 477 1.02 25.79 -3.07
CA LEU A 477 0.51 24.77 -3.98
C LEU A 477 -0.48 23.83 -3.28
N GLN A 478 -0.25 23.48 -2.00
CA GLN A 478 -1.20 22.71 -1.19
C GLN A 478 -2.49 23.49 -0.96
N LYS A 479 -2.41 24.81 -0.73
CA LYS A 479 -3.59 25.67 -0.67
C LYS A 479 -4.32 25.68 -2.03
N ALA A 480 -3.60 25.75 -3.14
CA ALA A 480 -4.20 25.66 -4.46
C ALA A 480 -5.00 24.35 -4.66
N LEU A 481 -4.51 23.21 -4.15
CA LEU A 481 -5.24 21.94 -4.18
C LEU A 481 -6.56 21.97 -3.38
N THR A 482 -6.71 22.85 -2.41
CA THR A 482 -7.96 22.96 -1.63
C THR A 482 -9.06 23.79 -2.29
N LEU A 483 -8.74 24.48 -3.39
CA LEU A 483 -9.70 25.41 -4.04
C LEU A 483 -10.76 24.74 -4.91
N ASN A 484 -10.68 23.45 -5.17
CA ASN A 484 -11.60 22.55 -5.87
C ASN A 484 -13.00 23.15 -6.22
N THR A 485 -13.07 24.18 -7.06
CA THR A 485 -14.31 24.97 -7.23
C THR A 485 -14.93 24.91 -8.62
N ASP A 486 -14.17 24.54 -9.69
CA ASP A 486 -14.69 24.58 -11.07
C ASP A 486 -14.16 23.41 -11.92
N ASP A 487 -14.88 23.04 -12.97
CA ASP A 487 -14.51 22.00 -13.95
C ASP A 487 -13.12 22.24 -14.57
N ASP A 488 -12.69 23.48 -14.69
CA ASP A 488 -11.35 23.85 -15.16
C ASP A 488 -10.22 23.46 -14.18
N PHE A 489 -10.53 23.25 -12.90
CA PHE A 489 -9.52 22.87 -11.91
C PHE A 489 -8.85 21.53 -12.24
N TYR A 490 -9.59 20.57 -12.77
CA TYR A 490 -9.06 19.27 -13.15
C TYR A 490 -7.95 19.37 -14.21
N THR A 491 -7.98 20.38 -15.07
CA THR A 491 -6.95 20.61 -16.08
C THR A 491 -5.62 21.04 -15.47
N PHE A 492 -5.65 21.69 -14.31
CA PHE A 492 -4.45 22.16 -13.60
C PHE A 492 -3.90 21.15 -12.59
N LEU A 493 -4.70 20.16 -12.21
CA LEU A 493 -4.35 19.21 -11.15
C LEU A 493 -3.03 18.46 -11.39
N PRO A 494 -2.77 17.87 -12.59
CA PRO A 494 -1.50 17.19 -12.84
C PRO A 494 -0.30 18.14 -12.79
N THR A 495 -0.48 19.39 -13.21
CA THR A 495 0.54 20.42 -13.12
C THR A 495 0.85 20.79 -11.65
N LEU A 496 -0.17 20.85 -10.80
CA LEU A 496 0.01 21.08 -9.36
C LEU A 496 0.77 19.93 -8.72
N TYR A 497 0.41 18.70 -9.04
CA TYR A 497 1.11 17.52 -8.54
C TYR A 497 2.58 17.48 -8.99
N THR A 498 2.86 17.70 -10.27
CA THR A 498 4.24 17.77 -10.79
C THR A 498 5.06 18.85 -10.08
N LYS A 499 4.47 20.04 -9.84
CA LYS A 499 5.15 21.11 -9.11
C LYS A 499 5.39 20.77 -7.65
N LEU A 500 4.43 20.13 -6.97
CA LEU A 500 4.61 19.65 -5.60
C LEU A 500 5.72 18.61 -5.53
N GLY A 501 5.71 17.60 -6.40
CA GLY A 501 6.76 16.60 -6.50
C GLY A 501 8.14 17.23 -6.63
N LYS A 502 8.29 18.19 -7.55
CA LYS A 502 9.55 18.94 -7.77
C LYS A 502 10.02 19.70 -6.51
N ASN A 503 9.11 20.39 -5.82
CA ASN A 503 9.49 21.21 -4.67
C ASN A 503 9.79 20.35 -3.42
N PHE A 504 9.11 19.24 -3.23
CA PHE A 504 9.46 18.24 -2.20
C PHE A 504 10.84 17.60 -2.49
N ASN A 505 11.14 17.31 -3.77
CA ASN A 505 12.45 16.83 -4.20
C ASN A 505 13.57 17.82 -3.82
N LYS A 506 13.36 19.14 -4.02
CA LYS A 506 14.31 20.19 -3.63
C LYS A 506 14.54 20.27 -2.11
N LEU A 507 13.60 19.83 -1.31
CA LEU A 507 13.73 19.72 0.16
C LEU A 507 14.25 18.36 0.62
N SER A 508 14.61 17.46 -0.30
CA SER A 508 15.00 16.06 -0.01
C SER A 508 13.91 15.26 0.73
N ASP A 509 12.66 15.69 0.60
CA ASP A 509 11.50 14.92 1.06
C ASP A 509 11.09 13.97 -0.08
N TRP A 510 11.87 12.90 -0.22
CA TRP A 510 11.75 11.92 -1.28
C TRP A 510 10.39 11.21 -1.28
N PHE A 511 9.82 11.03 -0.10
CA PHE A 511 8.54 10.38 0.06
C PHE A 511 7.38 11.20 -0.55
N ASN A 512 7.24 12.45 -0.11
CA ASN A 512 6.20 13.30 -0.67
C ASN A 512 6.46 13.63 -2.14
N SER A 513 7.73 13.73 -2.54
CA SER A 513 8.10 13.93 -3.93
C SER A 513 7.63 12.77 -4.82
N LEU A 514 7.91 11.53 -4.43
CA LEU A 514 7.49 10.31 -5.13
C LEU A 514 5.97 10.26 -5.26
N LYS A 515 5.25 10.42 -4.14
CA LYS A 515 3.80 10.42 -4.09
C LYS A 515 3.16 11.39 -5.09
N TYR A 516 3.65 12.62 -5.14
CA TYR A 516 3.06 13.63 -6.03
C TYR A 516 3.43 13.40 -7.50
N TYR A 517 4.58 12.81 -7.81
CA TYR A 517 4.90 12.41 -9.18
C TYR A 517 4.08 11.21 -9.63
N GLU A 518 3.81 10.23 -8.76
CA GLU A 518 2.92 9.10 -9.04
C GLU A 518 1.48 9.57 -9.29
N LEU A 519 0.95 10.50 -8.49
CA LEU A 519 -0.36 11.10 -8.74
C LEU A 519 -0.42 11.87 -10.07
N ALA A 520 0.66 12.56 -10.44
CA ALA A 520 0.74 13.25 -11.73
C ALA A 520 0.79 12.24 -12.89
N GLU A 521 1.58 11.17 -12.76
CA GLU A 521 1.68 10.10 -13.75
C GLU A 521 0.32 9.45 -13.98
N GLU A 522 -0.38 9.04 -12.92
CA GLU A 522 -1.71 8.41 -12.99
C GLU A 522 -2.69 9.30 -13.76
N PHE A 523 -2.64 10.62 -13.53
CA PHE A 523 -3.48 11.56 -14.24
C PHE A 523 -3.10 11.67 -15.72
N TYR A 524 -1.81 11.77 -16.05
CA TYR A 524 -1.34 11.83 -17.43
C TYR A 524 -1.62 10.53 -18.21
N VAL A 525 -1.61 9.38 -17.53
CA VAL A 525 -2.05 8.10 -18.12
C VAL A 525 -3.52 8.18 -18.54
N SER A 526 -4.38 8.79 -17.72
CA SER A 526 -5.81 8.94 -18.05
C SER A 526 -6.06 9.87 -19.25
N THR A 527 -5.16 10.81 -19.52
CA THR A 527 -5.23 11.75 -20.65
C THR A 527 -4.43 11.30 -21.88
N GLY A 528 -3.60 10.26 -21.76
CA GLY A 528 -2.79 9.71 -22.86
C GLY A 528 -1.56 10.57 -23.23
N ASP A 529 -1.11 11.47 -22.35
CA ASP A 529 0.08 12.30 -22.61
C ASP A 529 1.37 11.53 -22.32
N ILE A 530 1.84 10.77 -23.32
CA ILE A 530 3.02 9.89 -23.22
C ILE A 530 4.28 10.68 -22.80
N GLN A 531 4.45 11.93 -23.28
CA GLN A 531 5.60 12.74 -22.93
C GLN A 531 5.61 13.08 -21.43
N LYS A 532 4.47 13.50 -20.89
CA LYS A 532 4.31 13.85 -19.47
C LYS A 532 4.37 12.63 -18.55
N ILE A 533 3.83 11.50 -18.97
CA ILE A 533 3.97 10.22 -18.26
C ILE A 533 5.46 9.91 -18.06
N ASN A 534 6.24 9.96 -19.13
CA ASN A 534 7.66 9.63 -19.08
C ASN A 534 8.51 10.69 -18.34
N GLU A 535 8.10 11.97 -18.34
CA GLU A 535 8.70 12.99 -17.48
C GLU A 535 8.50 12.66 -16.00
N CYS A 536 7.30 12.24 -15.59
CA CYS A 536 7.03 11.79 -14.22
C CYS A 536 7.81 10.52 -13.88
N LYS A 537 7.79 9.50 -14.74
CA LYS A 537 8.56 8.26 -14.58
C LYS A 537 10.05 8.53 -14.40
N TYR A 538 10.62 9.47 -15.15
CA TYR A 538 12.03 9.84 -15.01
C TYR A 538 12.34 10.41 -13.62
N GLU A 539 11.52 11.32 -13.12
CA GLU A 539 11.69 11.88 -11.78
C GLU A 539 11.52 10.82 -10.68
N ILE A 540 10.56 9.91 -10.83
CA ILE A 540 10.37 8.74 -9.97
C ILE A 540 11.63 7.85 -9.97
N ALA A 541 12.16 7.54 -11.15
CA ALA A 541 13.39 6.75 -11.29
C ALA A 541 14.60 7.45 -10.64
N ASN A 542 14.70 8.76 -10.79
CA ASN A 542 15.75 9.57 -10.16
C ASN A 542 15.64 9.52 -8.62
N ILE A 543 14.44 9.60 -8.06
CA ILE A 543 14.23 9.45 -6.62
C ILE A 543 14.62 8.03 -6.17
N TYR A 544 14.22 6.99 -6.90
CA TYR A 544 14.65 5.63 -6.58
C TYR A 544 16.18 5.46 -6.66
N TYR A 545 16.85 6.10 -7.60
CA TYR A 545 18.31 6.10 -7.67
C TYR A 545 18.95 6.76 -6.43
N ILE A 546 18.48 7.96 -6.06
CA ILE A 546 18.96 8.71 -4.89
C ILE A 546 18.70 7.93 -3.59
N THR A 547 17.58 7.23 -3.50
CA THR A 547 17.21 6.41 -2.34
C THR A 547 17.76 4.98 -2.39
N PHE A 548 18.77 4.74 -3.25
CA PHE A 548 19.48 3.45 -3.42
C PHE A 548 18.60 2.28 -3.88
N LYS A 549 17.39 2.50 -4.37
CA LYS A 549 16.50 1.49 -4.96
C LYS A 549 16.85 1.28 -6.46
N ARG A 550 18.13 0.90 -6.73
CA ARG A 550 18.71 0.89 -8.08
C ARG A 550 17.99 0.00 -9.09
N GLU A 551 17.48 -1.16 -8.67
CA GLU A 551 16.77 -2.07 -9.59
C GLU A 551 15.42 -1.50 -10.02
N LYS A 552 14.67 -0.84 -9.12
CA LYS A 552 13.45 -0.14 -9.49
C LYS A 552 13.72 1.02 -10.46
N ALA A 553 14.76 1.81 -10.18
CA ALA A 553 15.17 2.89 -11.08
C ALA A 553 15.54 2.35 -12.46
N LYS A 554 16.32 1.25 -12.53
CA LYS A 554 16.76 0.61 -13.77
C LYS A 554 15.58 0.10 -14.61
N ALA A 555 14.59 -0.52 -13.99
CA ALA A 555 13.41 -1.01 -14.68
C ALA A 555 12.64 0.12 -15.36
N ILE A 556 12.33 1.19 -14.62
CA ILE A 556 11.61 2.35 -15.14
C ILE A 556 12.41 3.05 -16.25
N LEU A 557 13.72 3.22 -16.08
CA LEU A 557 14.56 3.89 -17.07
C LEU A 557 14.64 3.12 -18.39
N LYS A 558 14.62 1.79 -18.36
CA LYS A 558 14.56 0.97 -19.59
C LYS A 558 13.27 1.21 -20.35
N GLU A 559 12.11 1.23 -19.66
CA GLU A 559 10.83 1.54 -20.30
C GLU A 559 10.87 2.92 -20.98
N ILE A 560 11.39 3.96 -20.28
CA ILE A 560 11.50 5.31 -20.82
C ILE A 560 12.35 5.35 -22.11
N VAL A 561 13.45 4.60 -22.16
CA VAL A 561 14.35 4.58 -23.32
C VAL A 561 13.70 3.94 -24.55
N GLU A 562 12.80 2.96 -24.35
CA GLU A 562 12.09 2.26 -25.41
C GLU A 562 10.92 3.08 -25.98
N ASP A 563 10.32 3.97 -25.20
CA ASP A 563 9.18 4.77 -25.60
C ASP A 563 9.49 5.83 -26.67
N ASN A 564 8.47 6.24 -27.45
CA ASN A 564 8.59 7.29 -28.46
C ASN A 564 8.41 8.67 -27.82
N ILE A 565 9.46 9.21 -27.23
CA ILE A 565 9.50 10.46 -26.47
C ILE A 565 10.59 11.41 -27.00
N SER A 566 10.64 12.61 -26.41
CA SER A 566 11.64 13.62 -26.80
C SER A 566 13.08 13.12 -26.58
N GLN A 567 13.97 13.48 -27.51
CA GLN A 567 15.39 13.09 -27.46
C GLN A 567 16.07 13.53 -26.16
N ASN A 568 15.73 14.72 -25.65
CA ASN A 568 16.27 15.23 -24.38
C ASN A 568 15.96 14.30 -23.20
N LEU A 569 14.74 13.79 -23.12
CA LEU A 569 14.34 12.88 -22.04
C LEU A 569 15.00 11.51 -22.19
N LYS A 570 15.11 10.99 -23.43
CA LYS A 570 15.86 9.75 -23.71
C LYS A 570 17.33 9.83 -23.26
N ILE A 571 17.99 10.96 -23.56
CA ILE A 571 19.38 11.16 -23.16
C ILE A 571 19.50 11.19 -21.63
N LYS A 572 18.64 11.94 -20.93
CA LYS A 572 18.60 11.98 -19.47
C LYS A 572 18.41 10.59 -18.88
N ALA A 573 17.46 9.81 -19.40
CA ALA A 573 17.18 8.45 -18.95
C ALA A 573 18.39 7.52 -19.16
N LYS A 574 19.02 7.57 -20.34
CA LYS A 574 20.23 6.79 -20.64
C LYS A 574 21.42 7.16 -19.73
N LEU A 575 21.64 8.46 -19.46
CA LEU A 575 22.69 8.93 -18.55
C LEU A 575 22.49 8.39 -17.11
N LEU A 576 21.26 8.46 -16.63
CA LEU A 576 20.94 7.94 -15.31
C LEU A 576 21.06 6.40 -15.28
N LEU A 577 20.64 5.71 -16.35
CA LEU A 577 20.77 4.28 -16.50
C LEU A 577 22.27 3.85 -16.51
N ALA A 578 23.11 4.53 -17.28
CA ALA A 578 24.56 4.30 -17.29
C ALA A 578 25.21 4.52 -15.92
N SER A 579 24.73 5.50 -15.16
CA SER A 579 25.20 5.73 -13.78
C SER A 579 24.84 4.56 -12.83
N ILE A 580 23.81 3.78 -13.17
CA ILE A 580 23.39 2.59 -12.41
C ILE A 580 24.13 1.35 -12.86
N THR A 581 24.30 1.16 -14.20
CA THR A 581 24.87 -0.05 -14.80
C THR A 581 26.40 -0.01 -14.90
N GLY A 582 27.00 1.16 -14.85
CA GLY A 582 28.44 1.34 -15.08
C GLY A 582 28.83 1.32 -16.56
N GLU A 583 27.85 1.46 -17.48
CA GLU A 583 28.11 1.50 -18.92
C GLU A 583 28.82 2.79 -19.34
N SER A 584 29.58 2.73 -20.43
CA SER A 584 30.34 3.88 -20.92
C SER A 584 29.44 4.95 -21.49
N ILE A 585 29.58 6.18 -21.01
CA ILE A 585 28.81 7.35 -21.50
C ILE A 585 29.09 7.66 -22.98
N LYS A 586 30.25 7.22 -23.51
CA LYS A 586 30.62 7.45 -24.93
C LYS A 586 29.61 6.84 -25.91
N GLU A 587 28.93 5.76 -25.53
CA GLU A 587 27.92 5.09 -26.36
C GLU A 587 26.55 5.79 -26.34
N ILE A 588 26.37 6.77 -25.42
CA ILE A 588 25.12 7.49 -25.21
C ILE A 588 25.13 8.80 -25.99
N LEU A 589 26.31 9.28 -26.41
CA LEU A 589 26.45 10.53 -27.15
C LEU A 589 25.65 10.48 -28.46
N PRO A 590 24.74 11.43 -28.69
CA PRO A 590 24.01 11.50 -29.95
C PRO A 590 24.93 11.93 -31.08
N ASP A 591 24.72 11.41 -32.29
CA ASP A 591 25.48 11.79 -33.49
C ASP A 591 25.34 13.26 -33.84
N ARG A 592 24.30 13.94 -33.36
CA ARG A 592 24.06 15.39 -33.54
C ARG A 592 23.68 16.04 -32.21
N ILE A 593 24.36 17.12 -31.87
CA ILE A 593 24.16 17.91 -30.64
C ILE A 593 23.07 19.01 -30.84
N GLU A 594 22.70 19.28 -32.08
CA GLU A 594 21.68 20.30 -32.39
C GLU A 594 20.30 19.92 -31.82
N GLY A 595 19.70 20.83 -31.05
CA GLY A 595 18.37 20.62 -30.42
C GLY A 595 18.41 20.06 -29.00
N ILE A 596 19.60 19.77 -28.44
CA ILE A 596 19.73 19.31 -27.07
C ILE A 596 19.80 20.51 -26.12
N GLU A 597 19.01 20.43 -25.03
CA GLU A 597 18.99 21.47 -24.00
C GLU A 597 20.37 21.65 -23.34
N LYS A 598 20.77 22.89 -23.06
CA LYS A 598 22.08 23.22 -22.47
C LYS A 598 22.37 22.54 -21.16
N ASN A 599 21.37 22.31 -20.32
CA ASN A 599 21.48 21.58 -19.05
C ASN A 599 21.76 20.08 -19.25
N VAL A 600 21.16 19.48 -20.30
CA VAL A 600 21.42 18.07 -20.68
C VAL A 600 22.81 17.91 -21.25
N LEU A 601 23.25 18.88 -22.05
CA LEU A 601 24.63 18.94 -22.54
C LEU A 601 25.63 19.10 -21.39
N ALA A 602 25.33 19.95 -20.41
CA ALA A 602 26.19 20.11 -19.24
C ALA A 602 26.31 18.78 -18.46
N GLU A 603 25.22 18.05 -18.23
CA GLU A 603 25.28 16.73 -17.60
C GLU A 603 26.12 15.72 -18.40
N LEU A 604 26.03 15.76 -19.74
CA LEU A 604 26.86 14.91 -20.62
C LEU A 604 28.35 15.21 -20.51
N TYR A 605 28.74 16.47 -20.31
CA TYR A 605 30.16 16.88 -20.23
C TYR A 605 30.75 16.76 -18.82
N PHE A 606 29.91 16.76 -17.77
CA PHE A 606 30.38 16.66 -16.37
C PHE A 606 30.40 15.22 -15.82
N LYS A 607 29.77 14.27 -16.47
CA LYS A 607 29.82 12.84 -16.15
C LYS A 607 30.75 12.09 -17.12
#